data_83e23d0cd5977803c6259701b98fd8b3
#
_entry.id   83e23d0cd5977803c6259701b98fd8b3
#
_cell.length_a   1.000
_cell.length_b   1.000
_cell.length_c   1.000
_cell.angle_alpha   90.00
_cell.angle_beta   90.00
_cell.angle_gamma   90.00
#
_symmetry.space_group_name_H-M   'P 1'
#
loop_
_entity.id
_entity.type
_entity.pdbx_description
1 polymer ?
#
loop_
_entity_poly.entity_id
_entity_poly.type
_entity_poly.pdbx_seq_one_letter_code
_entity_poly.pdbx_strand_id
1 'polypeptide(L)'
;MQTITIEEDEILNSHDVVSLFTNTPVDKALEVIRDRLTKDSQWREITQLDVDDVITLLEFTLTTTYFRFRGVIYRQAFGTAMGSPVSPLVADLYMEYLEETAIAAAPLNCKPRLWKRYVDDILEVIKKQAVGELTEHLNSVDGTGSIKFTYESEDEKRMPFLDILIVRKPNGQLRLLVYRKKTHTDQYLNFASHHPLQHKLSVVRTLLTRCSRIITEDDDKKEEIEHIKTALSKCGYPDWCVEKVRRHMECEGSKPAKNKNKQTERKSGNVSIPYVKGISEAITRVYKRFGISVSMRPVNTIRSLVVHPKDKINRDETGECVYRIPCQNCEQVYIGETGRSFGTRMKEHRTEVEQNEKRKFTRSTKRTADEEQSKSAITDHTRRENHVINWDEAKILDKESDRMTRWIREAIRIRKEKTTMNRVCGSYQLSHTYDTVLISGRTKATSAGKSF
;
A
#
# COMPACT_ATOMS: atom_id res chain seq x y z
N MET A 1 25.13 -12.78 15.46
CA MET A 1 25.25 -11.74 16.47
C MET A 1 25.43 -12.26 17.90
N GLN A 2 24.70 -13.26 18.37
CA GLN A 2 24.79 -13.79 19.76
C GLN A 2 26.16 -14.36 20.13
N THR A 3 26.98 -14.75 19.17
CA THR A 3 28.30 -15.33 19.34
C THR A 3 29.46 -14.33 19.23
N ILE A 4 29.16 -13.06 19.01
CA ILE A 4 30.17 -12.02 18.82
C ILE A 4 30.45 -11.36 20.16
N THR A 5 31.73 -11.32 20.54
CA THR A 5 32.22 -10.55 21.68
C THR A 5 32.97 -9.33 21.17
N ILE A 6 32.68 -8.16 21.69
CA ILE A 6 33.30 -6.88 21.29
C ILE A 6 34.52 -6.66 22.21
N GLU A 7 35.67 -6.42 21.61
CA GLU A 7 36.91 -6.15 22.32
C GLU A 7 36.90 -4.73 22.93
N GLU A 8 37.87 -4.44 23.84
CA GLU A 8 37.88 -3.14 24.54
C GLU A 8 38.16 -1.95 23.61
N ASP A 9 38.98 -2.16 22.56
CA ASP A 9 39.33 -1.15 21.54
C ASP A 9 38.31 -1.10 20.38
N GLU A 10 37.31 -1.99 20.36
CA GLU A 10 36.27 -2.06 19.38
C GLU A 10 34.98 -1.36 19.85
N ILE A 11 34.18 -0.92 18.88
CA ILE A 11 32.83 -0.41 19.09
C ILE A 11 31.86 -0.96 18.07
N LEU A 12 30.58 -0.88 18.44
CA LEU A 12 29.48 -1.00 17.48
C LEU A 12 29.28 0.36 16.80
N ASN A 13 29.22 0.34 15.48
CA ASN A 13 28.95 1.51 14.67
C ASN A 13 27.91 1.18 13.61
N SER A 14 27.13 2.14 13.21
CA SER A 14 26.16 2.02 12.11
C SER A 14 26.47 3.05 11.05
N HIS A 15 26.56 2.66 9.79
CA HIS A 15 26.54 3.59 8.66
C HIS A 15 25.15 3.62 8.03
N ASP A 16 24.75 4.79 7.55
CA ASP A 16 23.56 5.03 6.77
C ASP A 16 23.95 5.55 5.39
N VAL A 17 23.32 5.01 4.34
CA VAL A 17 23.53 5.47 2.97
C VAL A 17 22.55 6.59 2.64
N VAL A 18 23.06 7.80 2.49
CA VAL A 18 22.23 8.98 2.26
C VAL A 18 21.41 8.85 0.98
N SER A 19 20.10 8.76 1.14
CA SER A 19 19.14 8.73 0.01
C SER A 19 19.49 7.72 -1.09
N LEU A 20 19.80 6.47 -0.71
CA LEU A 20 20.31 5.41 -1.58
C LEU A 20 19.64 5.38 -2.97
N PHE A 21 18.31 5.24 -3.03
CA PHE A 21 17.60 5.06 -4.32
C PHE A 21 17.73 6.28 -5.24
N THR A 22 17.62 7.48 -4.70
CA THR A 22 17.69 8.71 -5.50
C THR A 22 19.12 9.09 -5.89
N ASN A 23 20.12 8.50 -5.22
CA ASN A 23 21.54 8.75 -5.47
C ASN A 23 22.23 7.58 -6.18
N THR A 24 21.58 6.44 -6.41
CA THR A 24 22.15 5.32 -7.16
C THR A 24 22.46 5.75 -8.61
N PRO A 25 23.72 5.73 -9.06
CA PRO A 25 24.10 6.11 -10.43
C PRO A 25 23.69 4.98 -11.38
N VAL A 26 22.64 5.22 -12.18
CA VAL A 26 22.02 4.19 -13.04
C VAL A 26 23.03 3.59 -14.03
N ASP A 27 23.85 4.42 -14.66
CA ASP A 27 24.82 3.96 -15.67
C ASP A 27 25.84 3.00 -15.07
N LYS A 28 26.38 3.36 -13.88
CA LYS A 28 27.33 2.49 -13.16
C LYS A 28 26.69 1.21 -12.63
N ALA A 29 25.46 1.31 -12.15
CA ALA A 29 24.71 0.13 -11.72
C ALA A 29 24.46 -0.84 -12.87
N LEU A 30 24.16 -0.34 -14.07
CA LEU A 30 24.01 -1.17 -15.27
C LEU A 30 25.34 -1.82 -15.71
N GLU A 31 26.48 -1.12 -15.59
CA GLU A 31 27.80 -1.71 -15.83
C GLU A 31 28.06 -2.89 -14.87
N VAL A 32 27.80 -2.72 -13.59
CA VAL A 32 27.96 -3.76 -12.57
C VAL A 32 27.06 -4.97 -12.86
N ILE A 33 25.79 -4.73 -13.22
CA ILE A 33 24.84 -5.79 -13.55
C ILE A 33 25.29 -6.53 -14.80
N ARG A 34 25.76 -5.83 -15.83
CA ARG A 34 26.31 -6.42 -17.05
C ARG A 34 27.46 -7.37 -16.73
N ASP A 35 28.41 -6.93 -15.92
CA ASP A 35 29.57 -7.72 -15.51
C ASP A 35 29.15 -9.01 -14.76
N ARG A 36 28.18 -8.89 -13.82
CA ARG A 36 27.61 -10.05 -13.12
C ARG A 36 26.92 -11.04 -14.04
N LEU A 37 26.05 -10.56 -14.92
CA LEU A 37 25.34 -11.41 -15.88
C LEU A 37 26.28 -12.10 -16.88
N THR A 38 27.41 -11.48 -17.17
CA THR A 38 28.43 -12.07 -18.05
C THR A 38 29.20 -13.18 -17.35
N LYS A 39 29.48 -13.03 -16.03
CA LYS A 39 30.22 -14.00 -15.22
C LYS A 39 29.36 -15.19 -14.78
N ASP A 40 28.08 -14.97 -14.50
CA ASP A 40 27.13 -16.02 -14.11
C ASP A 40 26.27 -16.42 -15.32
N SER A 41 26.24 -17.70 -15.64
CA SER A 41 25.46 -18.23 -16.76
C SER A 41 24.14 -18.91 -16.33
N GLN A 42 23.89 -19.09 -15.04
CA GLN A 42 22.72 -19.85 -14.55
C GLN A 42 21.38 -19.20 -14.94
N TRP A 43 21.33 -17.88 -15.00
CA TRP A 43 20.10 -17.16 -15.40
C TRP A 43 19.66 -17.46 -16.84
N ARG A 44 20.56 -17.92 -17.73
CA ARG A 44 20.25 -18.30 -19.11
C ARG A 44 19.34 -19.53 -19.22
N GLU A 45 19.24 -20.32 -18.15
CA GLU A 45 18.29 -21.43 -18.08
C GLU A 45 16.84 -20.95 -17.89
N ILE A 46 16.64 -19.71 -17.41
CA ILE A 46 15.35 -19.15 -17.07
C ILE A 46 14.74 -18.33 -18.22
N THR A 47 15.58 -17.73 -19.08
CA THR A 47 15.14 -16.85 -20.16
C THR A 47 15.98 -17.04 -21.42
N GLN A 48 15.39 -16.70 -22.59
CA GLN A 48 16.08 -16.70 -23.88
C GLN A 48 16.73 -15.34 -24.21
N LEU A 49 16.57 -14.34 -23.35
CA LEU A 49 17.19 -13.03 -23.53
C LEU A 49 18.72 -13.15 -23.40
N ASP A 50 19.47 -12.34 -24.16
CA ASP A 50 20.89 -12.18 -23.93
C ASP A 50 21.21 -11.06 -22.90
N VAL A 51 22.50 -10.84 -22.63
CA VAL A 51 22.92 -9.80 -21.65
C VAL A 51 22.54 -8.41 -22.15
N ASP A 52 22.69 -8.15 -23.44
CA ASP A 52 22.40 -6.85 -24.03
C ASP A 52 20.90 -6.54 -24.01
N ASP A 53 20.05 -7.54 -24.26
CA ASP A 53 18.60 -7.42 -24.11
C ASP A 53 18.21 -7.06 -22.69
N VAL A 54 18.74 -7.77 -21.69
CA VAL A 54 18.44 -7.51 -20.27
C VAL A 54 18.87 -6.11 -19.88
N ILE A 55 20.08 -5.69 -20.25
CA ILE A 55 20.57 -4.34 -19.92
C ILE A 55 19.75 -3.26 -20.62
N THR A 56 19.38 -3.45 -21.88
CA THR A 56 18.53 -2.50 -22.63
C THR A 56 17.16 -2.34 -21.97
N LEU A 57 16.54 -3.44 -21.53
CA LEU A 57 15.26 -3.41 -20.82
C LEU A 57 15.36 -2.74 -19.44
N LEU A 58 16.46 -2.99 -18.71
CA LEU A 58 16.71 -2.34 -17.42
C LEU A 58 16.94 -0.84 -17.62
N GLU A 59 17.78 -0.43 -18.56
CA GLU A 59 18.03 0.98 -18.89
C GLU A 59 16.72 1.68 -19.24
N PHE A 60 15.94 1.11 -20.16
CA PHE A 60 14.63 1.64 -20.50
C PHE A 60 13.73 1.81 -19.26
N THR A 61 13.65 0.78 -18.40
CA THR A 61 12.81 0.80 -17.19
C THR A 61 13.25 1.86 -16.18
N LEU A 62 14.57 2.05 -16.02
CA LEU A 62 15.13 2.97 -15.03
C LEU A 62 15.14 4.43 -15.53
N THR A 63 15.29 4.66 -16.84
CA THR A 63 15.39 6.01 -17.43
C THR A 63 14.05 6.59 -17.88
N THR A 64 12.98 5.77 -18.03
CA THR A 64 11.63 6.23 -18.42
C THR A 64 10.68 6.37 -17.24
N THR A 65 11.19 6.84 -16.11
CA THR A 65 10.39 7.06 -14.89
C THR A 65 9.82 8.47 -14.86
N TYR A 66 8.51 8.55 -14.72
CA TYR A 66 7.77 9.82 -14.69
C TYR A 66 6.98 9.95 -13.38
N PHE A 67 6.86 11.16 -12.88
CA PHE A 67 5.99 11.48 -11.77
C PHE A 67 5.20 12.75 -12.03
N ARG A 68 4.03 12.86 -11.40
CA ARG A 68 3.17 14.05 -11.51
C ARG A 68 3.24 14.85 -10.21
N PHE A 69 3.53 16.14 -10.34
CA PHE A 69 3.50 17.08 -9.23
C PHE A 69 2.76 18.35 -9.64
N ARG A 70 1.75 18.76 -8.88
CA ARG A 70 0.90 19.94 -9.15
C ARG A 70 0.34 19.98 -10.58
N GLY A 71 -0.06 18.81 -11.09
CA GLY A 71 -0.63 18.68 -12.43
C GLY A 71 0.38 18.60 -13.58
N VAL A 72 1.65 18.88 -13.33
CA VAL A 72 2.73 18.80 -14.32
C VAL A 72 3.42 17.45 -14.25
N ILE A 73 3.75 16.89 -15.41
CA ILE A 73 4.49 15.62 -15.52
C ILE A 73 5.98 15.96 -15.59
N TYR A 74 6.76 15.31 -14.72
CA TYR A 74 8.21 15.40 -14.66
C TYR A 74 8.82 14.04 -14.98
N ARG A 75 9.96 14.06 -15.63
CA ARG A 75 10.82 12.89 -15.79
C ARG A 75 11.88 12.91 -14.69
N GLN A 76 12.15 11.77 -14.06
CA GLN A 76 13.27 11.65 -13.13
C GLN A 76 14.58 11.73 -13.90
N ALA A 77 15.47 12.63 -13.51
CA ALA A 77 16.72 12.88 -14.20
C ALA A 77 17.86 11.99 -13.68
N PHE A 78 17.81 11.57 -12.42
CA PHE A 78 18.89 10.86 -11.75
C PHE A 78 18.34 9.85 -10.72
N GLY A 79 19.14 8.81 -10.42
CA GLY A 79 18.78 7.78 -9.45
C GLY A 79 17.68 6.83 -9.91
N THR A 80 17.28 5.96 -9.01
CA THR A 80 16.22 4.97 -9.25
C THR A 80 14.91 5.40 -8.57
N ALA A 81 13.76 5.06 -9.19
CA ALA A 81 12.47 5.51 -8.69
C ALA A 81 12.03 4.73 -7.46
N MET A 82 11.66 5.43 -6.37
CA MET A 82 11.00 4.82 -5.23
C MET A 82 9.64 4.24 -5.66
N GLY A 83 9.44 2.96 -5.39
CA GLY A 83 8.21 2.24 -5.75
C GLY A 83 8.28 1.43 -7.06
N SER A 84 9.34 1.54 -7.84
CA SER A 84 9.64 0.57 -8.89
C SER A 84 10.09 -0.77 -8.27
N PRO A 85 9.56 -1.92 -8.71
CA PRO A 85 9.99 -3.23 -8.19
C PRO A 85 11.45 -3.57 -8.54
N VAL A 86 12.03 -2.90 -9.51
CA VAL A 86 13.42 -3.12 -9.98
C VAL A 86 14.42 -2.31 -9.16
N SER A 87 14.03 -1.12 -8.68
CA SER A 87 14.94 -0.21 -7.98
C SER A 87 15.66 -0.81 -6.76
N PRO A 88 14.99 -1.56 -5.86
CA PRO A 88 15.68 -2.16 -4.73
C PRO A 88 16.77 -3.15 -5.14
N LEU A 89 16.52 -3.97 -6.18
CA LEU A 89 17.49 -4.93 -6.66
C LEU A 89 18.69 -4.25 -7.29
N VAL A 90 18.46 -3.24 -8.14
CA VAL A 90 19.53 -2.49 -8.80
C VAL A 90 20.41 -1.77 -7.79
N ALA A 91 19.80 -1.10 -6.81
CA ALA A 91 20.52 -0.43 -5.74
C ALA A 91 21.33 -1.42 -4.88
N ASP A 92 20.75 -2.59 -4.57
CA ASP A 92 21.40 -3.64 -3.79
C ASP A 92 22.63 -4.20 -4.51
N LEU A 93 22.53 -4.53 -5.79
CA LEU A 93 23.65 -5.02 -6.60
C LEU A 93 24.76 -3.99 -6.73
N TYR A 94 24.42 -2.70 -6.88
CA TYR A 94 25.42 -1.64 -6.92
C TYR A 94 26.11 -1.45 -5.58
N MET A 95 25.36 -1.52 -4.48
CA MET A 95 25.91 -1.44 -3.13
C MET A 95 26.83 -2.63 -2.80
N GLU A 96 26.46 -3.85 -3.18
CA GLU A 96 27.33 -5.01 -3.01
C GLU A 96 28.69 -4.80 -3.70
N TYR A 97 28.68 -4.34 -4.96
CA TYR A 97 29.90 -4.03 -5.68
C TYR A 97 30.75 -2.97 -4.98
N LEU A 98 30.10 -1.90 -4.52
CA LEU A 98 30.78 -0.78 -3.86
C LEU A 98 31.40 -1.21 -2.53
N GLU A 99 30.65 -2.00 -1.74
CA GLU A 99 31.12 -2.55 -0.46
C GLU A 99 32.30 -3.53 -0.66
N GLU A 100 32.18 -4.45 -1.61
CA GLU A 100 33.26 -5.40 -1.94
C GLU A 100 34.53 -4.64 -2.33
N THR A 101 34.41 -3.61 -3.18
CA THR A 101 35.52 -2.77 -3.62
C THR A 101 36.13 -1.99 -2.46
N ALA A 102 35.29 -1.33 -1.67
CA ALA A 102 35.71 -0.48 -0.55
C ALA A 102 36.40 -1.30 0.55
N ILE A 103 35.80 -2.41 0.98
CA ILE A 103 36.36 -3.24 2.06
C ILE A 103 37.65 -3.95 1.60
N ALA A 104 37.73 -4.36 0.32
CA ALA A 104 38.94 -4.94 -0.22
C ALA A 104 40.12 -3.95 -0.21
N ALA A 105 39.85 -2.70 -0.61
CA ALA A 105 40.84 -1.61 -0.71
C ALA A 105 41.10 -0.89 0.61
N ALA A 106 40.28 -1.12 1.64
CA ALA A 106 40.44 -0.44 2.92
C ALA A 106 41.79 -0.74 3.57
N PRO A 107 42.43 0.25 4.21
CA PRO A 107 43.63 0.04 5.02
C PRO A 107 43.40 -1.02 6.10
N LEU A 108 44.41 -1.85 6.39
CA LEU A 108 44.28 -2.98 7.33
C LEU A 108 43.83 -2.57 8.73
N ASN A 109 44.21 -1.37 9.17
CA ASN A 109 43.84 -0.82 10.47
C ASN A 109 42.36 -0.35 10.52
N CYS A 110 41.73 -0.14 9.34
CA CYS A 110 40.36 0.35 9.21
C CYS A 110 39.36 -0.75 8.79
N LYS A 111 39.82 -1.97 8.53
CA LYS A 111 38.92 -3.07 8.14
C LYS A 111 37.98 -3.44 9.27
N PRO A 112 36.65 -3.40 9.04
CA PRO A 112 35.69 -3.84 10.04
C PRO A 112 35.74 -5.36 10.21
N ARG A 113 35.67 -5.84 11.46
CA ARG A 113 35.62 -7.27 11.78
C ARG A 113 34.24 -7.88 11.46
N LEU A 114 33.21 -7.07 11.52
CA LEU A 114 31.85 -7.41 11.08
C LEU A 114 31.33 -6.28 10.22
N TRP A 115 30.70 -6.65 9.09
CA TRP A 115 29.97 -5.75 8.20
C TRP A 115 28.67 -6.43 7.80
N LYS A 116 27.53 -5.81 8.10
CA LYS A 116 26.21 -6.34 7.76
C LYS A 116 25.31 -5.21 7.32
N ARG A 117 24.91 -5.23 6.06
CA ARG A 117 23.98 -4.26 5.49
C ARG A 117 22.56 -4.80 5.45
N TYR A 118 21.61 -3.93 5.71
CA TYR A 118 20.19 -4.10 5.48
C TYR A 118 19.66 -2.89 4.70
N VAL A 119 19.61 -2.99 3.37
CA VAL A 119 19.26 -1.94 2.41
C VAL A 119 20.24 -0.76 2.51
N ASP A 120 19.90 0.29 3.22
CA ASP A 120 20.66 1.52 3.48
C ASP A 120 21.35 1.54 4.85
N ASP A 121 20.85 0.79 5.82
CA ASP A 121 21.43 0.68 7.16
C ASP A 121 22.53 -0.39 7.20
N ILE A 122 23.70 -0.04 7.71
CA ILE A 122 24.83 -0.95 7.87
C ILE A 122 25.23 -1.02 9.34
N LEU A 123 25.42 -2.21 9.85
CA LEU A 123 25.97 -2.46 11.18
C LEU A 123 27.37 -3.04 11.07
N GLU A 124 28.29 -2.46 11.82
CA GLU A 124 29.67 -2.92 11.85
C GLU A 124 30.24 -3.04 13.25
N VAL A 125 31.30 -3.83 13.36
CA VAL A 125 32.21 -3.89 14.51
C VAL A 125 33.59 -3.45 14.02
N ILE A 126 34.08 -2.38 14.56
CA ILE A 126 35.32 -1.74 14.11
C ILE A 126 36.11 -1.19 15.30
N LYS A 127 37.41 -0.96 15.12
CA LYS A 127 38.21 -0.23 16.10
C LYS A 127 37.75 1.21 16.23
N LYS A 128 37.59 1.67 17.45
CA LYS A 128 37.06 3.03 17.75
C LYS A 128 37.78 4.14 17.00
N GLN A 129 39.09 4.03 16.84
CA GLN A 129 39.92 5.05 16.19
C GLN A 129 39.76 5.05 14.65
N ALA A 130 39.26 3.97 14.07
CA ALA A 130 39.20 3.76 12.62
C ALA A 130 37.87 4.18 11.96
N VAL A 131 36.85 4.52 12.72
CA VAL A 131 35.51 4.86 12.20
C VAL A 131 35.54 6.02 11.20
N GLY A 132 36.20 7.12 11.58
CA GLY A 132 36.32 8.31 10.71
C GLY A 132 37.08 8.00 9.42
N GLU A 133 38.23 7.33 9.54
CA GLU A 133 39.08 6.95 8.40
C GLU A 133 38.33 6.00 7.44
N LEU A 134 37.60 5.00 7.97
CA LEU A 134 36.79 4.13 7.16
C LEU A 134 35.66 4.91 6.45
N THR A 135 35.00 5.82 7.14
CA THR A 135 33.92 6.62 6.55
C THR A 135 34.45 7.52 5.40
N GLU A 136 35.58 8.14 5.57
CA GLU A 136 36.24 8.94 4.51
C GLU A 136 36.64 8.03 3.33
N HIS A 137 37.17 6.84 3.60
CA HIS A 137 37.49 5.87 2.58
C HIS A 137 36.24 5.43 1.81
N LEU A 138 35.16 5.02 2.47
CA LEU A 138 33.89 4.66 1.87
C LEU A 138 33.35 5.77 0.95
N ASN A 139 33.42 7.01 1.42
CA ASN A 139 32.97 8.19 0.67
C ASN A 139 33.88 8.54 -0.52
N SER A 140 35.08 7.98 -0.60
CA SER A 140 36.04 8.19 -1.68
C SER A 140 35.96 7.14 -2.79
N VAL A 141 35.43 5.94 -2.50
CA VAL A 141 35.42 4.79 -3.44
C VAL A 141 34.44 4.98 -4.57
N ASP A 142 33.28 5.61 -4.32
CA ASP A 142 32.34 5.93 -5.39
C ASP A 142 32.89 7.06 -6.26
N GLY A 143 33.48 6.70 -7.42
CA GLY A 143 34.03 7.66 -8.38
C GLY A 143 33.01 8.66 -8.94
N THR A 144 31.72 8.42 -8.78
CA THR A 144 30.65 9.35 -9.16
C THR A 144 30.38 10.39 -8.07
N GLY A 145 30.78 10.12 -6.82
CA GLY A 145 30.51 10.94 -5.65
C GLY A 145 29.02 10.99 -5.25
N SER A 146 28.19 10.15 -5.84
CA SER A 146 26.73 10.11 -5.63
C SER A 146 26.35 9.42 -4.33
N ILE A 147 27.03 8.33 -3.99
CA ILE A 147 26.78 7.58 -2.76
C ILE A 147 27.60 8.21 -1.63
N LYS A 148 26.91 8.53 -0.54
CA LYS A 148 27.52 9.10 0.66
C LYS A 148 27.08 8.31 1.88
N PHE A 149 28.04 8.07 2.78
CA PHE A 149 27.85 7.39 4.04
C PHE A 149 27.94 8.41 5.20
N THR A 150 27.02 8.29 6.12
CA THR A 150 27.09 8.92 7.43
C THR A 150 27.19 7.81 8.48
N TYR A 151 27.64 8.12 9.69
CA TYR A 151 27.76 7.13 10.73
C TYR A 151 27.21 7.59 12.07
N GLU A 152 26.79 6.63 12.86
CA GLU A 152 26.39 6.77 14.25
C GLU A 152 27.12 5.68 15.06
N SER A 153 27.86 6.09 16.11
CA SER A 153 28.54 5.15 17.01
C SER A 153 27.66 4.83 18.23
N GLU A 154 27.92 3.69 18.87
CA GLU A 154 27.22 3.33 20.11
C GLU A 154 27.36 4.42 21.17
N ASP A 155 26.24 4.75 21.84
CA ASP A 155 26.18 5.65 22.98
C ASP A 155 25.96 4.84 24.27
N GLU A 156 26.77 5.08 25.32
CA GLU A 156 26.71 4.33 26.58
C GLU A 156 26.65 2.80 26.38
N LYS A 157 27.43 2.26 25.44
CA LYS A 157 27.42 0.83 25.06
C LYS A 157 26.09 0.34 24.53
N ARG A 158 25.27 1.21 23.95
CA ARG A 158 23.98 0.91 23.34
C ARG A 158 23.99 1.36 21.89
N MET A 159 23.53 0.48 21.00
CA MET A 159 23.39 0.75 19.58
C MET A 159 21.98 0.39 19.14
N PRO A 160 21.13 1.35 18.78
CA PRO A 160 19.88 1.08 18.09
C PRO A 160 20.18 0.71 16.63
N PHE A 161 19.72 -0.43 16.17
CA PHE A 161 19.84 -0.85 14.78
C PHE A 161 18.53 -1.49 14.31
N LEU A 162 17.90 -0.91 13.31
CA LEU A 162 16.55 -1.31 12.84
C LEU A 162 15.53 -1.32 14.01
N ASP A 163 15.02 -2.48 14.35
CA ASP A 163 14.08 -2.67 15.47
C ASP A 163 14.73 -3.38 16.69
N ILE A 164 16.06 -3.42 16.73
CA ILE A 164 16.85 -4.05 17.79
C ILE A 164 17.65 -2.98 18.54
N LEU A 165 17.65 -3.04 19.86
CA LEU A 165 18.61 -2.34 20.69
C LEU A 165 19.70 -3.32 21.11
N ILE A 166 20.91 -3.09 20.64
CA ILE A 166 22.11 -3.87 20.99
C ILE A 166 22.75 -3.22 22.20
N VAL A 167 22.90 -4.00 23.27
CA VAL A 167 23.55 -3.55 24.52
C VAL A 167 24.79 -4.36 24.74
N ARG A 168 25.96 -3.70 24.86
CA ARG A 168 27.23 -4.33 25.15
C ARG A 168 27.41 -4.48 26.65
N LYS A 169 27.58 -5.74 27.12
CA LYS A 169 27.86 -6.09 28.51
C LYS A 169 29.29 -5.76 28.89
N PRO A 170 29.61 -5.68 30.19
CA PRO A 170 31.00 -5.48 30.65
C PRO A 170 32.01 -6.52 30.16
N ASN A 171 31.54 -7.75 29.92
CA ASN A 171 32.37 -8.85 29.39
C ASN A 171 32.45 -8.87 27.83
N GLY A 172 32.01 -7.83 27.16
CA GLY A 172 32.00 -7.71 25.70
C GLY A 172 30.88 -8.47 24.97
N GLN A 173 30.12 -9.30 25.69
CA GLN A 173 28.99 -10.01 25.10
C GLN A 173 27.81 -9.03 24.75
N LEU A 174 27.00 -9.43 23.80
CA LEU A 174 25.86 -8.63 23.35
C LEU A 174 24.56 -9.15 23.98
N ARG A 175 23.75 -8.20 24.47
CA ARG A 175 22.38 -8.38 24.91
C ARG A 175 21.47 -7.66 23.91
N LEU A 176 20.48 -8.35 23.39
CA LEU A 176 19.57 -7.81 22.37
C LEU A 176 18.19 -7.57 22.99
N LEU A 177 17.66 -6.39 22.76
CA LEU A 177 16.33 -5.95 23.21
C LEU A 177 15.53 -5.43 22.03
N VAL A 178 14.22 -5.32 22.18
CA VAL A 178 13.37 -4.65 21.17
C VAL A 178 13.58 -3.15 21.25
N TYR A 179 13.98 -2.53 20.14
CA TYR A 179 14.10 -1.09 20.06
C TYR A 179 12.76 -0.43 19.69
N ARG A 180 12.45 0.65 20.38
CA ARG A 180 11.34 1.53 20.06
C ARG A 180 11.84 2.97 19.95
N LYS A 181 11.60 3.60 18.81
CA LYS A 181 11.94 5.03 18.62
C LYS A 181 11.21 5.87 19.68
N LYS A 182 11.78 7.00 20.09
CA LYS A 182 11.18 7.93 21.07
C LYS A 182 9.76 8.41 20.66
N THR A 183 9.46 8.38 19.36
CA THR A 183 8.16 8.73 18.79
C THR A 183 7.17 7.57 18.80
N HIS A 184 7.55 6.37 19.26
CA HIS A 184 6.68 5.21 19.29
C HIS A 184 5.57 5.40 20.34
N THR A 185 4.31 5.16 19.94
CA THR A 185 3.13 5.45 20.76
C THR A 185 2.49 4.20 21.36
N ASP A 186 2.97 3.00 21.05
CA ASP A 186 2.34 1.71 21.38
C ASP A 186 0.88 1.59 20.91
N GLN A 187 0.49 2.39 19.91
CA GLN A 187 -0.84 2.29 19.32
C GLN A 187 -0.87 1.20 18.24
N TYR A 188 -1.63 0.16 18.52
CA TYR A 188 -1.88 -0.96 17.60
C TYR A 188 -3.32 -0.93 17.09
N LEU A 189 -3.68 -1.89 16.25
CA LEU A 189 -5.06 -2.06 15.78
C LEU A 189 -6.02 -2.18 16.96
N ASN A 190 -6.98 -1.27 17.09
CA ASN A 190 -7.94 -1.30 18.17
C ASN A 190 -8.81 -2.56 18.13
N PHE A 191 -9.01 -3.22 19.27
CA PHE A 191 -9.79 -4.47 19.34
C PHE A 191 -11.26 -4.26 18.97
N ALA A 192 -11.84 -3.09 19.24
CA ALA A 192 -13.20 -2.74 18.85
C ALA A 192 -13.35 -2.44 17.34
N SER A 193 -12.23 -2.31 16.59
CA SER A 193 -12.24 -2.02 15.14
C SER A 193 -12.98 -3.10 14.35
N HIS A 194 -13.52 -2.72 13.18
CA HIS A 194 -14.23 -3.64 12.28
C HIS A 194 -13.28 -4.47 11.44
N HIS A 195 -12.52 -5.37 12.10
CA HIS A 195 -11.61 -6.32 11.46
C HIS A 195 -11.91 -7.75 11.92
N PRO A 196 -11.65 -8.77 11.09
CA PRO A 196 -11.71 -10.17 11.50
C PRO A 196 -10.86 -10.44 12.75
N LEU A 197 -11.34 -11.30 13.65
CA LEU A 197 -10.59 -11.67 14.86
C LEU A 197 -9.18 -12.20 14.53
N GLN A 198 -9.04 -12.92 13.41
CA GLN A 198 -7.75 -13.43 12.95
C GLN A 198 -6.72 -12.31 12.76
N HIS A 199 -7.12 -11.15 12.18
CA HIS A 199 -6.23 -10.01 12.00
C HIS A 199 -5.81 -9.40 13.35
N LYS A 200 -6.72 -9.33 14.31
CA LYS A 200 -6.42 -8.85 15.67
C LYS A 200 -5.44 -9.78 16.40
N LEU A 201 -5.67 -11.08 16.31
CA LEU A 201 -4.75 -12.07 16.90
C LEU A 201 -3.39 -12.11 16.17
N SER A 202 -3.32 -11.75 14.88
CA SER A 202 -2.04 -11.67 14.17
C SER A 202 -1.16 -10.51 14.67
N VAL A 203 -1.76 -9.40 15.13
CA VAL A 203 -1.00 -8.32 15.80
C VAL A 203 -0.31 -8.86 17.06
N VAL A 204 -1.06 -9.56 17.90
CA VAL A 204 -0.51 -10.19 19.12
C VAL A 204 0.61 -11.17 18.77
N ARG A 205 0.38 -12.04 17.77
CA ARG A 205 1.40 -13.00 17.30
C ARG A 205 2.67 -12.32 16.82
N THR A 206 2.54 -11.24 16.04
CA THR A 206 3.68 -10.49 15.52
C THR A 206 4.54 -9.93 16.64
N LEU A 207 3.93 -9.33 17.66
CA LEU A 207 4.62 -8.76 18.80
C LEU A 207 5.33 -9.84 19.64
N LEU A 208 4.65 -10.95 19.94
CA LEU A 208 5.26 -12.07 20.69
C LEU A 208 6.35 -12.76 19.89
N THR A 209 6.20 -12.91 18.57
CA THR A 209 7.24 -13.47 17.69
C THR A 209 8.46 -12.55 17.67
N ARG A 210 8.26 -11.24 17.61
CA ARG A 210 9.34 -10.25 17.68
C ARG A 210 10.09 -10.36 19.01
N CYS A 211 9.37 -10.40 20.12
CA CYS A 211 9.94 -10.61 21.45
C CYS A 211 10.83 -11.89 21.48
N SER A 212 10.27 -13.03 21.06
CA SER A 212 10.98 -14.32 21.14
C SER A 212 12.20 -14.43 20.21
N ARG A 213 12.19 -13.70 19.06
CA ARG A 213 13.28 -13.75 18.07
C ARG A 213 14.42 -12.78 18.39
N ILE A 214 14.10 -11.62 18.94
CA ILE A 214 15.08 -10.56 19.18
C ILE A 214 15.74 -10.70 20.54
N ILE A 215 14.96 -10.89 21.59
CA ILE A 215 15.46 -10.80 22.97
C ILE A 215 16.25 -12.05 23.31
N THR A 216 17.46 -11.83 23.85
CA THR A 216 18.38 -12.91 24.19
C THR A 216 18.17 -13.49 25.60
N GLU A 217 17.78 -12.65 26.57
CA GLU A 217 17.68 -13.02 27.97
C GLU A 217 16.24 -13.26 28.40
N ASP A 218 16.01 -14.26 29.24
CA ASP A 218 14.66 -14.67 29.60
C ASP A 218 13.94 -13.65 30.50
N ASP A 219 14.70 -12.93 31.33
CA ASP A 219 14.10 -11.87 32.16
C ASP A 219 13.64 -10.68 31.32
N ASP A 220 14.43 -10.30 30.31
CA ASP A 220 14.03 -9.29 29.34
C ASP A 220 12.80 -9.69 28.52
N LYS A 221 12.67 -10.97 28.19
CA LYS A 221 11.48 -11.51 27.53
C LYS A 221 10.24 -11.35 28.40
N LYS A 222 10.38 -11.58 29.70
CA LYS A 222 9.26 -11.39 30.66
C LYS A 222 8.83 -9.94 30.73
N GLU A 223 9.80 -9.01 30.83
CA GLU A 223 9.54 -7.57 30.83
C GLU A 223 8.85 -7.12 29.55
N GLU A 224 9.34 -7.58 28.39
CA GLU A 224 8.76 -7.25 27.09
C GLU A 224 7.33 -7.82 26.94
N ILE A 225 7.06 -9.03 27.44
CA ILE A 225 5.72 -9.62 27.42
C ILE A 225 4.75 -8.78 28.27
N GLU A 226 5.16 -8.30 29.44
CA GLU A 226 4.32 -7.42 30.28
C GLU A 226 4.11 -6.05 29.61
N HIS A 227 5.13 -5.50 28.94
CA HIS A 227 4.98 -4.31 28.13
C HIS A 227 3.95 -4.51 27.00
N ILE A 228 4.06 -5.63 26.25
CA ILE A 228 3.10 -5.99 25.18
C ILE A 228 1.67 -6.11 25.73
N LYS A 229 1.47 -6.76 26.87
CA LYS A 229 0.15 -6.89 27.52
C LYS A 229 -0.41 -5.52 27.85
N THR A 230 0.39 -4.65 28.48
CA THR A 230 -0.01 -3.29 28.83
C THR A 230 -0.40 -2.46 27.61
N ALA A 231 0.41 -2.50 26.54
CA ALA A 231 0.16 -1.79 25.30
C ALA A 231 -1.11 -2.29 24.59
N LEU A 232 -1.32 -3.61 24.54
CA LEU A 232 -2.51 -4.22 23.95
C LEU A 232 -3.77 -3.93 24.77
N SER A 233 -3.69 -3.93 26.10
CA SER A 233 -4.80 -3.56 26.99
C SER A 233 -5.27 -2.13 26.71
N LYS A 234 -4.36 -1.16 26.52
CA LYS A 234 -4.68 0.21 26.10
C LYS A 234 -5.39 0.26 24.73
N CYS A 235 -5.14 -0.71 23.86
CA CYS A 235 -5.82 -0.87 22.57
C CYS A 235 -7.13 -1.70 22.68
N GLY A 236 -7.58 -2.04 23.90
CA GLY A 236 -8.83 -2.75 24.16
C GLY A 236 -8.76 -4.26 23.99
N TYR A 237 -7.57 -4.88 23.90
CA TYR A 237 -7.45 -6.33 23.82
C TYR A 237 -7.71 -6.97 25.18
N PRO A 238 -8.60 -7.96 25.25
CA PRO A 238 -8.77 -8.76 26.45
C PRO A 238 -7.61 -9.74 26.65
N ASP A 239 -7.29 -10.06 27.89
CA ASP A 239 -6.12 -10.89 28.26
C ASP A 239 -6.09 -12.26 27.59
N TRP A 240 -7.25 -12.85 27.33
CA TRP A 240 -7.34 -14.16 26.66
C TRP A 240 -6.70 -14.16 25.27
N CYS A 241 -6.61 -13.00 24.59
CA CYS A 241 -5.98 -12.88 23.27
C CYS A 241 -4.48 -13.22 23.35
N VAL A 242 -3.79 -12.65 24.34
CA VAL A 242 -2.36 -12.85 24.53
C VAL A 242 -2.10 -14.31 24.96
N GLU A 243 -2.85 -14.81 25.93
CA GLU A 243 -2.72 -16.17 26.43
C GLU A 243 -3.03 -17.23 25.35
N LYS A 244 -4.04 -17.01 24.53
CA LYS A 244 -4.39 -17.91 23.41
C LYS A 244 -3.26 -17.99 22.40
N VAL A 245 -2.69 -16.84 22.01
CA VAL A 245 -1.61 -16.81 21.01
C VAL A 245 -0.34 -17.42 21.59
N ARG A 246 0.01 -17.11 22.86
CA ARG A 246 1.18 -17.67 23.54
C ARG A 246 1.13 -19.20 23.56
N ARG A 247 0.03 -19.79 24.06
CA ARG A 247 -0.17 -21.26 24.07
C ARG A 247 -0.05 -21.87 22.68
N HIS A 248 -0.56 -21.19 21.67
CA HIS A 248 -0.48 -21.69 20.29
C HIS A 248 0.95 -21.70 19.76
N MET A 249 1.75 -20.68 20.08
CA MET A 249 3.17 -20.61 19.72
C MET A 249 4.00 -21.67 20.42
N GLU A 250 3.76 -21.91 21.72
CA GLU A 250 4.40 -22.96 22.50
C GLU A 250 4.12 -24.37 21.91
N CYS A 251 2.84 -24.62 21.55
CA CYS A 251 2.45 -25.89 20.91
C CYS A 251 3.02 -26.06 19.48
N GLU A 252 3.26 -24.97 18.74
CA GLU A 252 3.89 -25.04 17.41
C GLU A 252 5.40 -25.31 17.51
N GLY A 253 6.07 -24.72 18.50
CA GLY A 253 7.50 -24.95 18.76
C GLY A 253 7.84 -26.37 19.21
N SER A 254 6.88 -27.08 19.82
CA SER A 254 7.03 -28.47 20.28
C SER A 254 6.78 -29.52 19.18
N LYS A 255 6.30 -29.11 17.99
CA LYS A 255 6.07 -30.04 16.88
C LYS A 255 7.32 -30.13 16.02
N PRO A 256 7.85 -31.35 15.76
CA PRO A 256 8.96 -31.51 14.83
C PRO A 256 8.57 -30.85 13.51
N ALA A 257 9.54 -30.15 12.89
CA ALA A 257 9.37 -29.47 11.62
C ALA A 257 8.71 -30.41 10.61
N LYS A 258 7.40 -30.29 10.42
CA LYS A 258 6.70 -31.06 9.39
C LYS A 258 7.33 -30.66 8.07
N ASN A 259 7.95 -31.63 7.41
CA ASN A 259 8.44 -31.49 6.04
C ASN A 259 7.43 -30.67 5.23
N LYS A 260 7.86 -29.51 4.71
CA LYS A 260 7.08 -28.62 3.85
C LYS A 260 6.69 -29.28 2.51
N ASN A 261 7.06 -30.54 2.31
CA ASN A 261 6.68 -31.39 1.18
C ASN A 261 5.30 -32.06 1.29
N LYS A 262 4.42 -31.62 2.19
CA LYS A 262 3.01 -31.86 1.91
C LYS A 262 2.68 -31.04 0.68
N GLN A 263 2.54 -31.72 -0.46
CA GLN A 263 1.81 -31.24 -1.62
C GLN A 263 0.64 -30.42 -1.09
N THR A 264 0.74 -29.11 -1.22
CA THR A 264 -0.41 -28.23 -1.00
C THR A 264 -1.44 -28.74 -1.97
N GLU A 265 -2.45 -29.46 -1.45
CA GLU A 265 -3.67 -29.73 -2.23
C GLU A 265 -3.98 -28.42 -2.93
N ARG A 266 -3.98 -28.44 -4.27
CA ARG A 266 -4.21 -27.24 -5.08
C ARG A 266 -5.56 -26.70 -4.63
N LYS A 267 -5.54 -25.61 -3.89
CA LYS A 267 -6.77 -24.93 -3.51
C LYS A 267 -7.50 -24.62 -4.79
N SER A 268 -8.71 -25.08 -4.90
CA SER A 268 -9.54 -25.04 -6.12
C SER A 268 -9.84 -23.60 -6.58
N GLY A 269 -9.60 -22.61 -5.72
CA GLY A 269 -9.76 -21.19 -6.03
C GLY A 269 -9.54 -20.29 -4.82
N ASN A 270 -9.43 -18.99 -5.07
CA ASN A 270 -9.39 -17.95 -4.04
C ASN A 270 -10.44 -16.89 -4.36
N VAL A 271 -11.29 -16.56 -3.38
CA VAL A 271 -12.32 -15.53 -3.51
C VAL A 271 -12.12 -14.46 -2.45
N SER A 272 -12.29 -13.19 -2.83
CA SER A 272 -12.23 -12.05 -1.92
C SER A 272 -13.63 -11.55 -1.63
N ILE A 273 -14.02 -11.50 -0.34
CA ILE A 273 -15.33 -11.01 0.09
C ILE A 273 -15.17 -9.83 1.07
N PRO A 274 -16.14 -8.89 1.11
CA PRO A 274 -16.19 -7.88 2.15
C PRO A 274 -16.36 -8.53 3.52
N TYR A 275 -15.67 -7.99 4.53
CA TYR A 275 -15.85 -8.46 5.91
C TYR A 275 -17.11 -7.86 6.53
N VAL A 276 -18.05 -8.73 6.91
CA VAL A 276 -19.23 -8.41 7.72
C VAL A 276 -19.24 -9.38 8.89
N LYS A 277 -19.06 -8.86 10.11
CA LYS A 277 -18.97 -9.66 11.33
C LYS A 277 -20.19 -10.59 11.48
N GLY A 278 -19.93 -11.86 11.75
CA GLY A 278 -20.95 -12.92 11.89
C GLY A 278 -21.40 -13.56 10.58
N ILE A 279 -21.33 -12.86 9.46
CA ILE A 279 -21.73 -13.36 8.13
C ILE A 279 -20.52 -13.93 7.39
N SER A 280 -19.44 -13.15 7.27
CA SER A 280 -18.29 -13.55 6.46
C SER A 280 -17.58 -14.79 7.00
N GLU A 281 -17.60 -14.99 8.34
CA GLU A 281 -17.06 -16.19 8.95
C GLU A 281 -17.92 -17.44 8.61
N ALA A 282 -19.23 -17.30 8.55
CA ALA A 282 -20.13 -18.38 8.16
C ALA A 282 -19.92 -18.75 6.68
N ILE A 283 -19.87 -17.76 5.80
CA ILE A 283 -19.59 -17.92 4.38
C ILE A 283 -18.23 -18.61 4.19
N THR A 284 -17.19 -18.16 4.88
CA THR A 284 -15.84 -18.76 4.80
C THR A 284 -15.85 -20.25 5.16
N ARG A 285 -16.64 -20.66 6.17
CA ARG A 285 -16.79 -22.08 6.54
C ARG A 285 -17.44 -22.90 5.44
N VAL A 286 -18.41 -22.34 4.73
CA VAL A 286 -19.05 -23.00 3.59
C VAL A 286 -18.05 -23.17 2.44
N TYR A 287 -17.39 -22.10 2.01
CA TYR A 287 -16.41 -22.15 0.91
C TYR A 287 -15.24 -23.12 1.19
N LYS A 288 -14.79 -23.19 2.44
CA LYS A 288 -13.74 -24.12 2.85
C LYS A 288 -14.09 -25.59 2.59
N ARG A 289 -15.37 -25.97 2.65
CA ARG A 289 -15.83 -27.35 2.33
C ARG A 289 -15.61 -27.69 0.87
N PHE A 290 -15.55 -26.69 -0.01
CA PHE A 290 -15.31 -26.84 -1.44
C PHE A 290 -13.84 -26.58 -1.83
N GLY A 291 -12.92 -26.55 -0.88
CA GLY A 291 -11.50 -26.28 -1.14
C GLY A 291 -11.19 -24.84 -1.54
N ILE A 292 -12.17 -23.92 -1.47
CA ILE A 292 -12.01 -22.53 -1.85
C ILE A 292 -11.48 -21.72 -0.67
N SER A 293 -10.37 -20.99 -0.89
CA SER A 293 -9.82 -20.06 0.07
C SER A 293 -10.56 -18.72 0.01
N VAL A 294 -10.94 -18.18 1.17
CA VAL A 294 -11.62 -16.89 1.27
C VAL A 294 -10.71 -15.87 1.90
N SER A 295 -10.47 -14.76 1.18
CA SER A 295 -9.77 -13.58 1.68
C SER A 295 -10.79 -12.50 2.06
N MET A 296 -10.70 -12.01 3.30
CA MET A 296 -11.59 -10.95 3.78
C MET A 296 -10.99 -9.58 3.51
N ARG A 297 -11.72 -8.68 2.87
CA ARG A 297 -11.33 -7.29 2.62
C ARG A 297 -12.25 -6.33 3.38
N PRO A 298 -11.79 -5.14 3.78
CA PRO A 298 -12.66 -4.13 4.36
C PRO A 298 -13.66 -3.62 3.31
N VAL A 299 -14.87 -3.28 3.75
CA VAL A 299 -15.89 -2.63 2.89
C VAL A 299 -15.40 -1.26 2.45
N ASN A 300 -14.88 -0.47 3.41
CA ASN A 300 -14.27 0.83 3.18
C ASN A 300 -12.88 0.86 3.84
N THR A 301 -11.97 1.62 3.25
CA THR A 301 -10.64 1.86 3.81
C THR A 301 -10.49 3.32 4.20
N ILE A 302 -9.66 3.63 5.18
CA ILE A 302 -9.30 5.02 5.53
C ILE A 302 -8.77 5.75 4.30
N ARG A 303 -8.05 5.05 3.42
CA ARG A 303 -7.54 5.59 2.16
C ARG A 303 -8.63 6.18 1.27
N SER A 304 -9.87 5.64 1.31
CA SER A 304 -10.99 6.18 0.54
C SER A 304 -11.57 7.48 1.13
N LEU A 305 -11.28 7.75 2.41
CA LEU A 305 -11.79 8.90 3.15
C LEU A 305 -10.75 10.02 3.27
N VAL A 306 -9.47 9.66 3.29
CA VAL A 306 -8.37 10.63 3.43
C VAL A 306 -8.01 11.19 2.06
N VAL A 307 -7.91 12.51 1.97
CA VAL A 307 -7.39 13.18 0.77
C VAL A 307 -5.97 12.69 0.50
N HIS A 308 -5.74 12.12 -0.67
CA HIS A 308 -4.39 11.74 -1.08
C HIS A 308 -3.48 12.97 -1.06
N PRO A 309 -2.29 12.91 -0.45
CA PRO A 309 -1.32 14.01 -0.48
C PRO A 309 -0.76 14.28 -1.89
N LYS A 310 -1.01 13.35 -2.84
CA LYS A 310 -0.71 13.53 -4.27
C LYS A 310 -1.71 14.50 -4.89
N ASP A 311 -1.35 15.09 -6.03
CA ASP A 311 -2.13 16.07 -6.77
C ASP A 311 -3.62 15.73 -6.84
N LYS A 312 -4.47 16.68 -6.53
CA LYS A 312 -5.92 16.57 -6.76
C LYS A 312 -6.15 16.52 -8.27
N ILE A 313 -6.72 15.43 -8.74
CA ILE A 313 -7.22 15.35 -10.10
C ILE A 313 -8.38 16.36 -10.19
N ASN A 314 -8.37 17.21 -11.22
CA ASN A 314 -9.48 18.11 -11.47
C ASN A 314 -10.77 17.28 -11.61
N ARG A 315 -11.90 17.83 -11.10
CA ARG A 315 -13.22 17.18 -11.18
C ARG A 315 -13.52 16.69 -12.59
N ASP A 316 -13.27 17.54 -13.59
CA ASP A 316 -13.60 17.26 -14.99
C ASP A 316 -12.69 16.20 -15.64
N GLU A 317 -11.47 16.02 -15.12
CA GLU A 317 -10.54 14.98 -15.55
C GLU A 317 -10.80 13.64 -14.85
N THR A 318 -11.63 13.61 -13.79
CA THR A 318 -11.93 12.39 -13.05
C THR A 318 -12.76 11.46 -13.91
N GLY A 319 -12.21 10.28 -14.23
CA GLY A 319 -12.92 9.19 -14.92
C GLY A 319 -13.45 8.14 -13.95
N GLU A 320 -14.05 7.09 -14.50
CA GLU A 320 -14.48 5.89 -13.77
C GLU A 320 -15.36 6.22 -12.57
N CYS A 321 -16.42 6.99 -12.77
CA CYS A 321 -17.21 7.54 -11.70
C CYS A 321 -18.73 7.40 -11.92
N VAL A 322 -19.45 7.39 -10.79
CA VAL A 322 -20.90 7.58 -10.71
C VAL A 322 -21.15 9.04 -10.35
N TYR A 323 -22.06 9.70 -11.05
CA TYR A 323 -22.32 11.14 -10.92
C TYR A 323 -23.79 11.44 -10.80
N ARG A 324 -24.09 12.65 -10.29
CA ARG A 324 -25.45 13.18 -10.08
C ARG A 324 -25.56 14.54 -10.76
N ILE A 325 -26.65 14.73 -11.50
CA ILE A 325 -27.00 16.00 -12.16
C ILE A 325 -28.42 16.39 -11.70
N PRO A 326 -28.59 17.49 -10.97
CA PRO A 326 -29.92 17.96 -10.56
C PRO A 326 -30.61 18.77 -11.65
N CYS A 327 -31.95 18.79 -11.64
CA CYS A 327 -32.75 19.77 -12.34
C CYS A 327 -32.73 21.11 -11.57
N GLN A 328 -32.82 22.23 -12.28
CA GLN A 328 -32.91 23.55 -11.67
C GLN A 328 -34.34 23.90 -11.23
N ASN A 329 -35.34 23.33 -11.88
CA ASN A 329 -36.75 23.71 -11.73
C ASN A 329 -37.54 22.73 -10.84
N CYS A 330 -37.03 21.55 -10.56
CA CYS A 330 -37.70 20.55 -9.71
C CYS A 330 -36.71 19.68 -8.92
N GLU A 331 -37.22 18.85 -8.02
CA GLU A 331 -36.38 17.97 -7.18
C GLU A 331 -35.81 16.76 -7.91
N GLN A 332 -36.11 16.58 -9.20
CA GLN A 332 -35.63 15.42 -9.94
C GLN A 332 -34.11 15.49 -10.22
N VAL A 333 -33.46 14.35 -10.12
CA VAL A 333 -32.04 14.23 -10.39
C VAL A 333 -31.76 13.10 -11.36
N TYR A 334 -30.72 13.25 -12.16
CA TYR A 334 -30.17 12.19 -12.97
C TYR A 334 -28.96 11.58 -12.29
N ILE A 335 -28.92 10.26 -12.21
CA ILE A 335 -27.75 9.48 -11.79
C ILE A 335 -27.20 8.75 -13.01
N GLY A 336 -25.92 8.86 -13.28
CA GLY A 336 -25.27 8.16 -14.37
C GLY A 336 -23.90 7.64 -13.98
N GLU A 337 -23.36 6.77 -14.80
CA GLU A 337 -21.98 6.27 -14.69
C GLU A 337 -21.20 6.62 -15.95
N THR A 338 -19.88 6.64 -15.82
CA THR A 338 -18.97 6.78 -16.96
C THR A 338 -17.61 6.16 -16.67
N GLY A 339 -17.06 5.45 -17.64
CA GLY A 339 -15.64 5.06 -17.64
C GLY A 339 -14.72 6.16 -18.16
N ARG A 340 -15.26 7.15 -18.90
CA ARG A 340 -14.52 8.29 -19.45
C ARG A 340 -14.45 9.43 -18.42
N SER A 341 -13.74 10.52 -18.74
CA SER A 341 -13.68 11.68 -17.85
C SER A 341 -15.06 12.31 -17.66
N PHE A 342 -15.34 12.78 -16.44
CA PHE A 342 -16.60 13.44 -16.07
C PHE A 342 -16.89 14.64 -16.97
N GLY A 343 -15.89 15.49 -17.24
CA GLY A 343 -16.05 16.65 -18.12
C GLY A 343 -16.45 16.28 -19.55
N THR A 344 -15.87 15.20 -20.10
CA THR A 344 -16.28 14.68 -21.41
C THR A 344 -17.76 14.27 -21.40
N ARG A 345 -18.18 13.54 -20.37
CA ARG A 345 -19.55 13.07 -20.25
C ARG A 345 -20.55 14.23 -20.05
N MET A 346 -20.17 15.25 -19.28
CA MET A 346 -20.99 16.46 -19.12
C MET A 346 -21.16 17.21 -20.43
N LYS A 347 -20.10 17.33 -21.24
CA LYS A 347 -20.19 17.95 -22.58
C LYS A 347 -21.11 17.18 -23.51
N GLU A 348 -21.08 15.84 -23.49
CA GLU A 348 -21.97 14.99 -24.28
C GLU A 348 -23.45 15.25 -23.91
N HIS A 349 -23.78 15.27 -22.62
CA HIS A 349 -25.16 15.57 -22.18
C HIS A 349 -25.60 16.95 -22.54
N ARG A 350 -24.77 17.99 -22.37
CA ARG A 350 -25.09 19.37 -22.77
C ARG A 350 -25.35 19.46 -24.26
N THR A 351 -24.47 18.89 -25.07
CA THR A 351 -24.62 18.91 -26.54
C THR A 351 -25.89 18.21 -26.99
N GLU A 352 -26.27 17.10 -26.35
CA GLU A 352 -27.51 16.39 -26.67
C GLU A 352 -28.76 17.22 -26.33
N VAL A 353 -28.79 17.89 -25.19
CA VAL A 353 -29.87 18.78 -24.78
C VAL A 353 -29.98 19.98 -25.75
N GLU A 354 -28.87 20.67 -26.06
CA GLU A 354 -28.83 21.80 -26.96
C GLU A 354 -29.23 21.45 -28.40
N GLN A 355 -28.83 20.30 -28.91
CA GLN A 355 -29.22 19.84 -30.24
C GLN A 355 -30.72 19.57 -30.33
N ASN A 356 -31.33 19.04 -29.27
CA ASN A 356 -32.75 18.80 -29.21
C ASN A 356 -33.57 20.11 -29.12
N GLU A 357 -33.08 21.13 -28.42
CA GLU A 357 -33.69 22.48 -28.42
C GLU A 357 -33.69 23.10 -29.81
N LYS A 358 -32.60 23.04 -30.56
CA LYS A 358 -32.51 23.54 -31.94
C LYS A 358 -33.47 22.83 -32.89
N ARG A 359 -33.75 21.55 -32.72
CA ARG A 359 -34.70 20.75 -33.53
C ARG A 359 -36.16 21.20 -33.30
N LYS A 360 -36.51 21.75 -32.14
CA LYS A 360 -37.86 22.25 -31.85
C LYS A 360 -38.28 23.46 -32.74
N PHE A 361 -37.36 24.18 -33.34
CA PHE A 361 -37.61 25.38 -34.12
C PHE A 361 -37.78 25.15 -35.62
N THR A 362 -37.68 23.94 -36.15
CA THR A 362 -37.88 23.65 -37.58
C THR A 362 -39.28 23.08 -37.83
N ARG A 363 -40.05 23.76 -38.68
CA ARG A 363 -41.48 23.48 -39.01
C ARG A 363 -41.77 22.09 -39.59
N SER A 364 -40.79 21.36 -40.10
CA SER A 364 -40.95 20.04 -40.75
C SER A 364 -40.99 18.85 -39.80
N THR A 365 -40.62 19.01 -38.52
CA THR A 365 -40.42 17.89 -37.57
C THR A 365 -41.62 17.66 -36.62
N LYS A 366 -42.75 18.34 -36.83
CA LYS A 366 -43.89 18.23 -35.90
C LYS A 366 -44.68 16.92 -35.96
N ARG A 367 -44.44 16.05 -36.95
CA ARG A 367 -45.26 14.83 -37.18
C ARG A 367 -44.57 13.52 -36.77
N THR A 368 -43.27 13.47 -36.48
CA THR A 368 -42.52 12.24 -36.09
C THR A 368 -41.88 12.33 -34.72
N ALA A 369 -42.17 13.40 -33.95
CA ALA A 369 -41.47 13.73 -32.72
C ALA A 369 -41.97 12.97 -31.46
N ASP A 370 -43.10 12.27 -31.53
CA ASP A 370 -43.71 11.63 -30.37
C ASP A 370 -43.17 10.19 -30.06
N GLU A 371 -42.41 9.59 -30.98
CA GLU A 371 -41.96 8.20 -30.83
C GLU A 371 -40.41 8.01 -30.75
N GLU A 372 -39.60 9.01 -31.07
CA GLU A 372 -38.14 8.88 -30.93
C GLU A 372 -37.71 9.08 -29.48
N GLN A 373 -37.37 7.99 -28.80
CA GLN A 373 -36.69 8.05 -27.52
C GLN A 373 -35.33 8.73 -27.65
N SER A 374 -35.14 9.84 -26.90
CA SER A 374 -33.84 10.50 -26.84
C SER A 374 -32.78 9.56 -26.23
N LYS A 375 -31.50 9.76 -26.55
CA LYS A 375 -30.41 8.91 -26.05
C LYS A 375 -30.25 8.99 -24.53
N SER A 376 -30.66 10.09 -23.89
CA SER A 376 -30.52 10.33 -22.46
C SER A 376 -31.86 10.69 -21.80
N ALA A 377 -32.07 10.18 -20.57
CA ALA A 377 -33.23 10.54 -19.74
C ALA A 377 -33.23 12.04 -19.35
N ILE A 378 -32.08 12.71 -19.30
CA ILE A 378 -31.95 14.14 -19.08
C ILE A 378 -32.64 14.89 -20.21
N THR A 379 -32.41 14.50 -21.45
CA THR A 379 -33.00 15.10 -22.64
C THR A 379 -34.51 14.89 -22.71
N ASP A 380 -35.01 13.73 -22.27
CA ASP A 380 -36.45 13.48 -22.16
C ASP A 380 -37.09 14.39 -21.12
N HIS A 381 -36.45 14.56 -19.96
CA HIS A 381 -36.95 15.44 -18.91
C HIS A 381 -37.01 16.88 -19.35
N THR A 382 -35.93 17.41 -19.95
CA THR A 382 -35.93 18.81 -20.48
C THR A 382 -36.99 19.02 -21.57
N ARG A 383 -37.26 17.99 -22.38
CA ARG A 383 -38.25 18.05 -23.45
C ARG A 383 -39.68 17.99 -22.93
N ARG A 384 -40.00 17.11 -22.00
CA ARG A 384 -41.36 16.89 -21.48
C ARG A 384 -41.81 17.98 -20.53
N GLU A 385 -40.92 18.33 -19.58
CA GLU A 385 -41.26 19.27 -18.52
C GLU A 385 -40.85 20.70 -18.84
N ASN A 386 -40.12 20.93 -19.93
CA ASN A 386 -39.52 22.23 -20.30
C ASN A 386 -38.65 22.83 -19.20
N HIS A 387 -37.90 21.96 -18.49
CA HIS A 387 -37.04 22.31 -17.37
C HIS A 387 -35.61 22.52 -17.82
N VAL A 388 -34.86 23.31 -17.04
CA VAL A 388 -33.42 23.56 -17.22
C VAL A 388 -32.61 22.68 -16.28
N ILE A 389 -31.49 22.16 -16.76
CA ILE A 389 -30.59 21.34 -15.98
C ILE A 389 -29.56 22.21 -15.26
N ASN A 390 -29.33 21.93 -13.97
CA ASN A 390 -28.32 22.62 -13.20
C ASN A 390 -26.95 21.90 -13.33
N TRP A 391 -26.23 22.28 -14.39
CA TRP A 391 -24.92 21.69 -14.69
C TRP A 391 -23.83 22.03 -13.67
N ASP A 392 -23.93 23.16 -12.98
CA ASP A 392 -22.93 23.66 -12.05
C ASP A 392 -22.94 22.87 -10.73
N GLU A 393 -24.13 22.41 -10.34
CA GLU A 393 -24.31 21.53 -9.18
C GLU A 393 -24.13 20.04 -9.51
N ALA A 394 -23.79 19.69 -10.74
CA ALA A 394 -23.44 18.32 -11.07
C ALA A 394 -22.23 17.88 -10.25
N LYS A 395 -22.27 16.69 -9.65
CA LYS A 395 -21.21 16.19 -8.76
C LYS A 395 -20.93 14.70 -8.93
N ILE A 396 -19.68 14.33 -8.67
CA ILE A 396 -19.27 12.93 -8.59
C ILE A 396 -19.68 12.39 -7.22
N LEU A 397 -20.39 11.26 -7.22
CA LEU A 397 -20.84 10.57 -6.01
C LEU A 397 -19.86 9.49 -5.54
N ASP A 398 -19.38 8.69 -6.49
CA ASP A 398 -18.47 7.57 -6.23
C ASP A 398 -17.44 7.47 -7.35
N LYS A 399 -16.22 7.02 -7.01
CA LYS A 399 -15.18 6.65 -7.96
C LYS A 399 -14.98 5.14 -7.90
N GLU A 400 -15.01 4.46 -9.05
CA GLU A 400 -14.90 3.01 -9.13
C GLU A 400 -14.34 2.60 -10.49
N SER A 401 -13.17 1.96 -10.49
CA SER A 401 -12.49 1.52 -11.72
C SER A 401 -13.10 0.27 -12.32
N ASP A 402 -13.60 -0.65 -11.49
CA ASP A 402 -14.27 -1.83 -11.97
C ASP A 402 -15.65 -1.50 -12.55
N ARG A 403 -15.86 -1.86 -13.81
CA ARG A 403 -17.08 -1.54 -14.55
C ARG A 403 -18.33 -2.14 -13.92
N MET A 404 -18.27 -3.40 -13.50
CA MET A 404 -19.44 -4.08 -12.93
C MET A 404 -19.80 -3.48 -11.57
N THR A 405 -18.80 -3.24 -10.73
CA THR A 405 -18.99 -2.57 -9.43
C THR A 405 -19.54 -1.16 -9.60
N ARG A 406 -19.12 -0.42 -10.63
CA ARG A 406 -19.63 0.92 -10.96
C ARG A 406 -21.11 0.88 -11.35
N TRP A 407 -21.54 -0.06 -12.18
CA TRP A 407 -22.94 -0.30 -12.51
C TRP A 407 -23.79 -0.62 -11.29
N ILE A 408 -23.30 -1.47 -10.40
CA ILE A 408 -23.99 -1.77 -9.14
C ILE A 408 -24.11 -0.52 -8.26
N ARG A 409 -23.08 0.30 -8.17
CA ARG A 409 -23.10 1.57 -7.43
C ARG A 409 -24.11 2.55 -8.04
N GLU A 410 -24.14 2.68 -9.36
CA GLU A 410 -25.14 3.48 -10.06
C GLU A 410 -26.57 3.05 -9.67
N ALA A 411 -26.89 1.75 -9.79
CA ALA A 411 -28.20 1.19 -9.45
C ALA A 411 -28.56 1.42 -7.97
N ILE A 412 -27.62 1.28 -7.04
CA ILE A 412 -27.81 1.60 -5.62
C ILE A 412 -28.10 3.08 -5.42
N ARG A 413 -27.40 3.98 -6.12
CA ARG A 413 -27.62 5.43 -6.01
C ARG A 413 -28.97 5.83 -6.55
N ILE A 414 -29.39 5.28 -7.70
CA ILE A 414 -30.73 5.50 -8.27
C ILE A 414 -31.80 5.07 -7.24
N ARG A 415 -31.68 3.88 -6.63
CA ARG A 415 -32.63 3.38 -5.63
C ARG A 415 -32.67 4.21 -4.34
N LYS A 416 -31.60 4.88 -4.00
CA LYS A 416 -31.52 5.75 -2.81
C LYS A 416 -32.12 7.14 -3.05
N GLU A 417 -32.24 7.60 -4.26
CA GLU A 417 -32.88 8.88 -4.54
C GLU A 417 -34.42 8.75 -4.46
N LYS A 418 -35.07 9.78 -3.94
CA LYS A 418 -36.55 9.82 -3.83
C LYS A 418 -37.19 10.09 -5.19
N THR A 419 -36.57 10.99 -5.95
CA THR A 419 -37.05 11.49 -7.23
C THR A 419 -35.91 11.43 -8.23
N THR A 420 -36.03 10.55 -9.22
CA THR A 420 -35.05 10.40 -10.28
C THR A 420 -35.69 10.50 -11.66
N MET A 421 -35.00 11.15 -12.59
CA MET A 421 -35.39 11.18 -14.00
C MET A 421 -34.89 9.96 -14.79
N ASN A 422 -34.16 9.03 -14.14
CA ASN A 422 -33.68 7.80 -14.77
C ASN A 422 -34.88 6.95 -15.28
N ARG A 423 -34.80 6.44 -16.50
CA ARG A 423 -35.90 5.64 -17.12
C ARG A 423 -36.05 4.26 -16.46
N VAL A 424 -34.95 3.66 -16.04
CA VAL A 424 -34.88 2.31 -15.44
C VAL A 424 -33.86 2.34 -14.31
N CYS A 425 -33.72 1.21 -13.60
CA CYS A 425 -32.80 1.04 -12.46
C CYS A 425 -31.29 1.21 -12.78
N GLY A 426 -30.92 1.81 -13.93
CA GLY A 426 -29.53 2.00 -14.36
C GLY A 426 -28.99 0.86 -15.21
N SER A 427 -27.67 0.80 -15.35
CA SER A 427 -26.98 -0.20 -16.17
C SER A 427 -27.03 -1.63 -15.57
N TYR A 428 -27.44 -1.76 -14.31
CA TYR A 428 -27.58 -3.03 -13.58
C TYR A 428 -28.95 -3.13 -12.90
N GLN A 429 -29.66 -4.23 -13.10
CA GLN A 429 -30.93 -4.50 -12.43
C GLN A 429 -30.69 -5.05 -11.02
N LEU A 430 -30.82 -4.18 -10.02
CA LEU A 430 -30.70 -4.58 -8.62
C LEU A 430 -32.01 -5.24 -8.15
N SER A 431 -31.91 -6.43 -7.54
CA SER A 431 -33.09 -7.13 -6.98
C SER A 431 -33.81 -6.28 -5.92
N HIS A 432 -35.15 -6.32 -5.93
CA HIS A 432 -36.00 -5.65 -4.92
C HIS A 432 -35.78 -6.15 -3.49
N THR A 433 -35.19 -7.34 -3.33
CA THR A 433 -34.80 -7.90 -2.02
C THR A 433 -33.88 -6.97 -1.21
N TYR A 434 -33.13 -6.10 -1.90
CA TYR A 434 -32.24 -5.12 -1.25
C TYR A 434 -32.94 -3.83 -0.80
N ASP A 435 -34.19 -3.58 -1.19
CA ASP A 435 -34.89 -2.32 -0.91
C ASP A 435 -35.02 -2.07 0.59
N THR A 436 -35.33 -3.10 1.39
CA THR A 436 -35.43 -2.98 2.85
C THR A 436 -34.11 -2.51 3.49
N VAL A 437 -32.97 -2.97 2.99
CA VAL A 437 -31.65 -2.59 3.49
C VAL A 437 -31.26 -1.18 3.03
N LEU A 438 -31.62 -0.81 1.80
CA LEU A 438 -31.31 0.50 1.25
C LEU A 438 -32.14 1.64 1.85
N ILE A 439 -33.41 1.34 2.24
CA ILE A 439 -34.33 2.30 2.86
C ILE A 439 -34.07 2.45 4.38
N SER A 440 -33.75 1.37 5.08
CA SER A 440 -33.48 1.41 6.54
C SER A 440 -32.22 2.20 6.91
N GLY A 441 -31.29 2.40 5.98
CA GLY A 441 -30.11 3.26 6.15
C GLY A 441 -30.43 4.77 6.25
N ARG A 442 -31.64 5.19 5.91
CA ARG A 442 -32.07 6.62 5.96
C ARG A 442 -32.39 7.10 7.38
N THR A 443 -32.88 6.25 8.25
CA THR A 443 -33.36 6.65 9.59
C THR A 443 -32.22 6.84 10.61
N LYS A 444 -30.98 6.37 10.34
CA LYS A 444 -29.85 6.53 11.26
C LYS A 444 -28.97 7.78 11.01
N ALA A 445 -29.12 8.44 9.88
CA ALA A 445 -28.30 9.61 9.55
C ALA A 445 -28.86 10.95 10.08
N THR A 446 -30.13 10.99 10.51
CA THR A 446 -30.78 12.22 11.02
C THR A 446 -30.75 12.37 12.54
N SER A 447 -30.29 11.36 13.29
CA SER A 447 -30.23 11.42 14.78
C SER A 447 -28.83 11.66 15.36
N ALA A 448 -27.79 11.81 14.52
CA ALA A 448 -26.41 12.05 14.98
C ALA A 448 -25.94 13.52 14.81
N GLY A 449 -26.85 14.44 14.62
CA GLY A 449 -26.58 15.86 14.40
C GLY A 449 -27.17 16.77 15.47
N LYS A 450 -26.96 16.48 16.77
CA LYS A 450 -27.08 17.47 17.87
C LYS A 450 -26.52 16.85 19.13
N SER A 451 -25.33 17.17 19.51
CA SER A 451 -24.81 17.57 20.83
C SER A 451 -23.27 17.46 20.85
N PHE A 452 -22.73 18.64 21.11
CA PHE A 452 -21.38 19.02 21.53
C PHE A 452 -20.23 18.84 20.57
#